data_3bc514e46db823f8aa13db08e6f40d96
#
_entry.id   3bc514e46db823f8aa13db08e6f40d96
#
_cell.length_a   1.000
_cell.length_b   1.000
_cell.length_c   1.000
_cell.angle_alpha   90.00
_cell.angle_beta   90.00
_cell.angle_gamma   90.00
#
_symmetry.space_group_name_H-M   'P 1'
#
loop_
_entity.id
_entity.type
_entity.pdbx_description
1 polymer ?
#
loop_
_entity_poly.entity_id
_entity_poly.type
_entity_poly.pdbx_seq_one_letter_code
_entity_poly.pdbx_strand_id
1 'polypeptide(L)'
;MAKNPIVTITMKDGGVIKCELYPEIAPESVNNFISLINKHFYDGLIFHRVIRGFMIQGGCPDGTGMGGPGYSIKGEFAANGVTNDLKHTEGVLSMARAMHPDSAGSQFFIMHKTSPHLDGSYAAFGKVIEGMDVVNKIAETRTDYSDRPLEAQVMESVTVDTFGETYPEPNKLDR
;
A
#
# COMPACT_ATOMS: atom_id res chain seq x y z
N MET A 1 22.98 -5.38 -11.05
CA MET A 1 22.00 -5.14 -9.99
C MET A 1 20.60 -5.06 -10.57
N ALA A 2 19.69 -5.78 -9.99
CA ALA A 2 18.28 -5.71 -10.40
C ALA A 2 17.71 -4.34 -10.05
N LYS A 3 16.89 -3.81 -10.94
CA LYS A 3 16.14 -2.58 -10.65
C LYS A 3 14.97 -2.90 -9.71
N ASN A 4 14.68 -1.98 -8.81
CA ASN A 4 13.51 -2.13 -7.96
C ASN A 4 12.22 -2.06 -8.80
N PRO A 5 11.19 -2.85 -8.45
CA PRO A 5 9.93 -2.83 -9.18
C PRO A 5 9.26 -1.46 -9.12
N ILE A 6 8.62 -1.08 -10.21
CA ILE A 6 7.85 0.16 -10.30
C ILE A 6 6.38 -0.17 -10.50
N VAL A 7 5.55 0.27 -9.58
CA VAL A 7 4.09 0.11 -9.63
C VAL A 7 3.48 1.35 -10.24
N THR A 8 2.51 1.17 -11.13
CA THR A 8 1.71 2.26 -11.69
C THR A 8 0.26 2.08 -11.27
N ILE A 9 -0.26 3.04 -10.52
CA ILE A 9 -1.68 3.10 -10.14
C ILE A 9 -2.34 4.14 -11.03
N THR A 10 -3.28 3.70 -11.87
CA THR A 10 -4.06 4.60 -12.72
C THR A 10 -5.43 4.78 -12.11
N MET A 11 -5.76 6.01 -11.74
CA MET A 11 -7.06 6.34 -11.16
C MET A 11 -8.11 6.45 -12.27
N LYS A 12 -9.35 6.21 -11.92
CA LYS A 12 -10.47 6.28 -12.86
C LYS A 12 -10.60 7.65 -13.52
N ASP A 13 -10.21 8.72 -12.83
CA ASP A 13 -10.24 10.09 -13.36
C ASP A 13 -9.02 10.42 -14.23
N GLY A 14 -8.12 9.48 -14.44
CA GLY A 14 -6.92 9.65 -15.27
C GLY A 14 -5.65 9.99 -14.50
N GLY A 15 -5.73 10.23 -13.21
CA GLY A 15 -4.53 10.50 -12.37
C GLY A 15 -3.65 9.26 -12.31
N VAL A 16 -2.33 9.46 -12.30
CA VAL A 16 -1.36 8.37 -12.29
C VAL A 16 -0.39 8.56 -11.12
N ILE A 17 -0.19 7.49 -10.35
CA ILE A 17 0.77 7.44 -9.24
C ILE A 17 1.78 6.34 -9.57
N LYS A 18 3.07 6.66 -9.55
CA LYS A 18 4.13 5.65 -9.71
C LYS A 18 4.91 5.50 -8.41
N CYS A 19 5.17 4.26 -8.04
CA CYS A 19 5.81 3.91 -6.78
C CYS A 19 6.95 2.95 -7.02
N GLU A 20 8.06 3.18 -6.35
CA GLU A 20 9.17 2.23 -6.32
C GLU A 20 9.01 1.34 -5.09
N LEU A 21 9.16 0.03 -5.26
CA LEU A 21 9.10 -0.94 -4.16
C LEU A 21 10.52 -1.33 -3.74
N TYR A 22 10.69 -1.66 -2.46
CA TYR A 22 12.00 -1.96 -1.88
C TYR A 22 12.07 -3.41 -1.36
N PRO A 23 12.35 -4.38 -2.26
CA PRO A 23 12.39 -5.80 -1.85
C PRO A 23 13.45 -6.11 -0.79
N GLU A 24 14.53 -5.34 -0.75
CA GLU A 24 15.59 -5.53 0.25
C GLU A 24 15.14 -5.15 1.65
N ILE A 25 14.19 -4.23 1.76
CA ILE A 25 13.68 -3.74 3.04
C ILE A 25 12.55 -4.63 3.56
N ALA A 26 11.61 -4.99 2.69
CA ALA A 26 10.40 -5.71 3.08
C ALA A 26 10.04 -6.74 1.99
N PRO A 27 10.80 -7.84 1.89
CA PRO A 27 10.61 -8.81 0.81
C PRO A 27 9.24 -9.46 0.77
N GLU A 28 8.67 -9.83 1.92
CA GLU A 28 7.34 -10.44 1.97
C GLU A 28 6.24 -9.47 1.55
N SER A 29 6.33 -8.23 2.01
CA SER A 29 5.36 -7.20 1.65
C SER A 29 5.42 -6.91 0.15
N VAL A 30 6.62 -6.81 -0.41
CA VAL A 30 6.82 -6.58 -1.85
C VAL A 30 6.33 -7.78 -2.66
N ASN A 31 6.70 -9.01 -2.27
CA ASN A 31 6.25 -10.22 -2.97
C ASN A 31 4.73 -10.30 -2.97
N ASN A 32 4.11 -10.03 -1.84
CA ASN A 32 2.65 -10.04 -1.69
C ASN A 32 1.99 -8.99 -2.59
N PHE A 33 2.49 -7.77 -2.55
CA PHE A 33 1.93 -6.67 -3.34
C PHE A 33 2.01 -6.98 -4.84
N ILE A 34 3.17 -7.44 -5.31
CA ILE A 34 3.36 -7.84 -6.72
C ILE A 34 2.43 -8.99 -7.10
N SER A 35 2.31 -10.01 -6.24
CA SER A 35 1.43 -11.14 -6.47
C SER A 35 -0.02 -10.70 -6.68
N LEU A 36 -0.52 -9.83 -5.80
CA LEU A 36 -1.88 -9.32 -5.89
C LEU A 36 -2.08 -8.44 -7.13
N ILE A 37 -1.10 -7.62 -7.48
CA ILE A 37 -1.15 -6.80 -8.69
C ILE A 37 -1.25 -7.69 -9.93
N ASN A 38 -0.44 -8.74 -10.01
CA ASN A 38 -0.42 -9.65 -11.16
C ASN A 38 -1.73 -10.43 -11.29
N LYS A 39 -2.47 -10.59 -10.20
CA LYS A 39 -3.80 -11.25 -10.20
C LYS A 39 -4.93 -10.26 -10.45
N HIS A 40 -4.62 -9.00 -10.73
CA HIS A 40 -5.59 -7.91 -10.92
C HIS A 40 -6.47 -7.68 -9.69
N PHE A 41 -5.94 -7.99 -8.50
CA PHE A 41 -6.70 -7.89 -7.25
C PHE A 41 -7.13 -6.45 -6.95
N TYR A 42 -6.25 -5.49 -7.25
CA TYR A 42 -6.50 -4.08 -6.92
C TYR A 42 -7.32 -3.33 -7.97
N ASP A 43 -7.51 -3.90 -9.17
CA ASP A 43 -8.25 -3.22 -10.23
C ASP A 43 -9.70 -3.00 -9.79
N GLY A 44 -10.15 -1.76 -9.83
CA GLY A 44 -11.50 -1.37 -9.42
C GLY A 44 -11.69 -1.12 -7.93
N LEU A 45 -10.66 -1.33 -7.11
CA LEU A 45 -10.75 -1.06 -5.67
C LEU A 45 -10.58 0.44 -5.38
N ILE A 46 -11.03 0.86 -4.19
CA ILE A 46 -11.04 2.27 -3.81
C ILE A 46 -10.07 2.56 -2.68
N PHE A 47 -9.74 3.85 -2.52
CA PHE A 47 -9.17 4.36 -1.28
C PHE A 47 -10.34 4.66 -0.33
N HIS A 48 -10.63 3.70 0.54
CA HIS A 48 -11.83 3.76 1.39
C HIS A 48 -11.65 4.58 2.66
N ARG A 49 -10.41 4.88 3.03
CA ARG A 49 -10.10 5.66 4.22
C ARG A 49 -9.03 6.70 3.87
N VAL A 50 -9.40 7.96 4.03
CA VAL A 50 -8.52 9.08 3.65
C VAL A 50 -8.51 10.09 4.78
N ILE A 51 -7.32 10.40 5.29
CA ILE A 51 -7.15 11.39 6.35
C ILE A 51 -6.13 12.42 5.87
N ARG A 52 -6.63 13.62 5.56
CA ARG A 52 -5.79 14.74 5.15
C ARG A 52 -4.73 15.02 6.21
N GLY A 53 -3.49 15.21 5.78
CA GLY A 53 -2.37 15.45 6.68
C GLY A 53 -1.79 14.17 7.27
N PHE A 54 -2.32 13.00 6.89
CA PHE A 54 -1.87 11.71 7.39
C PHE A 54 -1.61 10.73 6.25
N MET A 55 -2.64 10.06 5.73
CA MET A 55 -2.47 9.02 4.71
C MET A 55 -3.74 8.77 3.90
N ILE A 56 -3.59 8.04 2.79
CA ILE A 56 -4.70 7.47 2.04
C ILE A 56 -4.56 5.94 2.07
N GLN A 57 -5.64 5.24 2.39
CA GLN A 57 -5.64 3.78 2.57
C GLN A 57 -6.62 3.12 1.62
N GLY A 58 -6.18 2.07 0.96
CA GLY A 58 -7.01 1.30 0.03
C GLY A 58 -6.61 -0.16 -0.03
N GLY A 59 -7.16 -0.87 -1.00
CA GLY A 59 -6.84 -2.29 -1.24
C GLY A 59 -7.75 -3.27 -0.51
N CYS A 60 -8.85 -2.80 0.09
CA CYS A 60 -9.86 -3.69 0.67
C CYS A 60 -10.82 -4.16 -0.43
N PRO A 61 -10.97 -5.49 -0.65
CA PRO A 61 -11.77 -5.99 -1.77
C PRO A 61 -13.26 -5.64 -1.69
N ASP A 62 -13.80 -5.46 -0.49
CA ASP A 62 -15.19 -5.05 -0.33
C ASP A 62 -15.35 -3.56 0.03
N GLY A 63 -14.26 -2.82 0.11
CA GLY A 63 -14.28 -1.37 0.34
C GLY A 63 -14.68 -0.95 1.75
N THR A 64 -14.78 -1.88 2.69
CA THR A 64 -15.22 -1.59 4.07
C THR A 64 -14.08 -1.39 5.05
N GLY A 65 -12.87 -1.81 4.69
CA GLY A 65 -11.72 -1.85 5.60
C GLY A 65 -11.60 -3.17 6.35
N MET A 66 -12.57 -4.08 6.19
CA MET A 66 -12.60 -5.36 6.89
C MET A 66 -12.14 -6.54 6.03
N GLY A 67 -12.06 -6.36 4.71
CA GLY A 67 -11.74 -7.44 3.80
C GLY A 67 -10.25 -7.57 3.51
N GLY A 68 -9.88 -8.70 2.94
CA GLY A 68 -8.51 -9.01 2.55
C GLY A 68 -8.47 -10.14 1.53
N PRO A 69 -7.26 -10.64 1.22
CA PRO A 69 -7.09 -11.63 0.15
C PRO A 69 -7.34 -13.07 0.58
N GLY A 70 -7.77 -13.31 1.82
CA GLY A 70 -8.01 -14.64 2.35
C GLY A 70 -6.82 -15.24 3.09
N TYR A 71 -5.78 -14.45 3.30
CA TYR A 71 -4.58 -14.84 4.07
C TYR A 71 -3.94 -13.58 4.65
N SER A 72 -2.95 -13.77 5.51
CA SER A 72 -2.11 -12.67 5.97
C SER A 72 -0.63 -12.98 5.75
N ILE A 73 0.22 -12.00 5.99
CA ILE A 73 1.68 -12.16 5.86
C ILE A 73 2.36 -11.65 7.13
N LYS A 74 3.62 -12.09 7.32
CA LYS A 74 4.42 -11.62 8.44
C LYS A 74 4.64 -10.11 8.35
N GLY A 75 4.49 -9.42 9.47
CA GLY A 75 4.74 -7.98 9.57
C GLY A 75 6.24 -7.68 9.62
N GLU A 76 6.71 -6.95 8.62
CA GLU A 76 8.14 -6.65 8.46
C GLU A 76 8.48 -5.27 9.05
N PHE A 77 8.52 -5.21 10.38
CA PHE A 77 8.83 -3.97 11.09
C PHE A 77 9.53 -4.30 12.42
N ALA A 78 10.23 -3.30 12.97
CA ALA A 78 11.12 -3.49 14.14
C ALA A 78 10.41 -4.09 15.34
N ALA A 79 9.20 -3.65 15.67
CA ALA A 79 8.45 -4.16 16.81
C ALA A 79 8.09 -5.65 16.66
N ASN A 80 8.16 -6.19 15.45
CA ASN A 80 7.92 -7.62 15.16
C ASN A 80 9.21 -8.39 14.87
N GLY A 81 10.36 -7.84 15.26
CA GLY A 81 11.65 -8.51 15.14
C GLY A 81 12.29 -8.46 13.75
N VAL A 82 11.80 -7.62 12.85
CA VAL A 82 12.35 -7.49 11.51
C VAL A 82 12.96 -6.09 11.33
N THR A 83 14.21 -6.03 10.90
CA THR A 83 14.85 -4.75 10.63
C THR A 83 14.16 -4.07 9.44
N ASN A 84 13.64 -2.89 9.67
CA ASN A 84 13.03 -2.06 8.63
C ASN A 84 13.24 -0.59 9.01
N ASP A 85 14.20 0.04 8.37
CA ASP A 85 14.60 1.42 8.69
C ASP A 85 13.92 2.46 7.81
N LEU A 86 12.99 2.05 6.95
CA LEU A 86 12.25 3.00 6.10
C LEU A 86 11.26 3.80 6.96
N LYS A 87 11.50 5.10 7.02
CA LYS A 87 10.66 6.01 7.81
C LYS A 87 9.38 6.35 7.05
N HIS A 88 8.30 6.58 7.78
CA HIS A 88 7.00 6.94 7.21
C HIS A 88 6.97 8.43 6.87
N THR A 89 7.77 8.79 5.86
CA THR A 89 7.80 10.15 5.31
C THR A 89 6.77 10.28 4.19
N GLU A 90 6.59 11.52 3.69
CA GLU A 90 5.64 11.78 2.62
C GLU A 90 5.89 10.85 1.42
N GLY A 91 4.83 10.20 0.93
CA GLY A 91 4.87 9.32 -0.23
C GLY A 91 5.23 7.87 0.05
N VAL A 92 5.59 7.50 1.28
CA VAL A 92 5.94 6.12 1.61
C VAL A 92 4.70 5.22 1.57
N LEU A 93 4.86 4.02 0.99
CA LEU A 93 3.84 2.97 1.01
C LEU A 93 4.12 2.04 2.18
N SER A 94 3.07 1.68 2.92
CA SER A 94 3.16 0.80 4.07
C SER A 94 1.93 -0.11 4.13
N MET A 95 2.09 -1.29 4.73
CA MET A 95 0.97 -2.24 4.86
C MET A 95 0.07 -1.86 6.02
N ALA A 96 -1.22 -1.75 5.74
CA ALA A 96 -2.23 -1.66 6.78
C ALA A 96 -2.42 -3.04 7.42
N ARG A 97 -2.79 -3.07 8.69
CA ARG A 97 -3.00 -4.31 9.43
C ARG A 97 -3.96 -4.10 10.59
N ALA A 98 -4.47 -5.19 11.13
CA ALA A 98 -5.20 -5.18 12.39
C ALA A 98 -4.20 -5.09 13.55
N MET A 99 -4.65 -5.33 14.78
CA MET A 99 -3.76 -5.23 15.95
C MET A 99 -2.67 -6.29 15.97
N HIS A 100 -2.95 -7.49 15.46
CA HIS A 100 -1.95 -8.54 15.39
C HIS A 100 -0.84 -8.17 14.42
N PRO A 101 0.45 -8.30 14.81
CA PRO A 101 1.56 -7.89 13.94
C PRO A 101 1.60 -8.60 12.58
N ASP A 102 1.11 -9.85 12.50
CA ASP A 102 1.11 -10.66 11.28
C ASP A 102 -0.27 -10.72 10.63
N SER A 103 -1.01 -9.61 10.65
CA SER A 103 -2.37 -9.55 10.12
C SER A 103 -2.51 -8.77 8.81
N ALA A 104 -1.41 -8.29 8.23
CA ALA A 104 -1.47 -7.60 6.96
C ALA A 104 -1.89 -8.55 5.83
N GLY A 105 -2.67 -8.06 4.90
CA GLY A 105 -3.14 -8.84 3.75
C GLY A 105 -3.01 -8.05 2.46
N SER A 106 -4.07 -7.36 2.04
CA SER A 106 -4.08 -6.59 0.80
C SER A 106 -4.12 -5.08 1.03
N GLN A 107 -4.59 -4.62 2.17
CA GLN A 107 -4.75 -3.19 2.39
C GLN A 107 -3.39 -2.52 2.62
N PHE A 108 -3.23 -1.36 2.00
CA PHE A 108 -2.02 -0.57 2.13
C PHE A 108 -2.38 0.91 2.25
N PHE A 109 -1.43 1.71 2.69
CA PHE A 109 -1.63 3.15 2.73
C PHE A 109 -0.41 3.87 2.15
N ILE A 110 -0.67 5.06 1.63
CA ILE A 110 0.36 5.96 1.09
C ILE A 110 0.37 7.19 1.98
N MET A 111 1.54 7.57 2.47
CA MET A 111 1.66 8.72 3.38
C MET A 111 1.40 10.02 2.64
N HIS A 112 0.45 10.81 3.15
CA HIS A 112 0.24 12.18 2.68
C HIS A 112 1.25 13.13 3.33
N LYS A 113 1.48 12.96 4.63
CA LYS A 113 2.49 13.72 5.38
C LYS A 113 3.30 12.78 6.27
N THR A 114 4.48 13.23 6.67
CA THR A 114 5.36 12.45 7.54
C THR A 114 4.70 12.18 8.89
N SER A 115 4.74 10.91 9.32
CA SER A 115 4.14 10.48 10.60
C SER A 115 5.09 9.54 11.34
N PRO A 116 6.03 10.08 12.12
CA PRO A 116 7.07 9.28 12.78
C PRO A 116 6.53 8.23 13.75
N HIS A 117 5.33 8.41 14.30
CA HIS A 117 4.74 7.46 15.25
C HIS A 117 4.45 6.09 14.63
N LEU A 118 4.48 5.97 13.30
CA LEU A 118 4.30 4.69 12.61
C LEU A 118 5.61 3.92 12.44
N ASP A 119 6.74 4.61 12.56
CA ASP A 119 8.05 3.99 12.32
C ASP A 119 8.29 2.85 13.32
N GLY A 120 8.74 1.71 12.80
CA GLY A 120 8.98 0.54 13.63
C GLY A 120 7.74 -0.27 13.98
N SER A 121 6.54 0.17 13.64
CA SER A 121 5.28 -0.49 13.96
C SER A 121 4.47 -0.93 12.74
N TYR A 122 4.88 -0.51 11.55
CA TYR A 122 4.23 -0.87 10.29
C TYR A 122 5.26 -1.18 9.23
N ALA A 123 4.89 -2.07 8.29
CA ALA A 123 5.80 -2.57 7.26
C ALA A 123 5.83 -1.60 6.06
N ALA A 124 6.67 -0.60 6.13
CA ALA A 124 6.93 0.29 5.00
C ALA A 124 7.71 -0.48 3.93
N PHE A 125 7.30 -0.40 2.66
CA PHE A 125 7.88 -1.24 1.61
C PHE A 125 8.09 -0.54 0.27
N GLY A 126 7.75 0.74 0.15
CA GLY A 126 7.92 1.48 -1.10
C GLY A 126 7.72 2.97 -0.92
N LYS A 127 7.84 3.69 -2.03
CA LYS A 127 7.68 5.15 -2.02
C LYS A 127 7.21 5.67 -3.37
N VAL A 128 6.35 6.67 -3.35
CA VAL A 128 5.90 7.37 -4.56
C VAL A 128 7.10 8.11 -5.18
N ILE A 129 7.31 7.88 -6.49
CA ILE A 129 8.37 8.55 -7.26
C ILE A 129 7.79 9.55 -8.27
N GLU A 130 6.53 9.35 -8.69
CA GLU A 130 5.81 10.28 -9.56
C GLU A 130 4.34 10.29 -9.15
N GLY A 131 3.68 11.45 -9.26
CA GLY A 131 2.25 11.54 -9.00
C GLY A 131 1.90 11.87 -7.58
N MET A 132 2.81 12.46 -6.81
CA MET A 132 2.49 12.91 -5.46
C MET A 132 1.36 13.93 -5.44
N ASP A 133 1.22 14.72 -6.51
CA ASP A 133 0.10 15.64 -6.69
C ASP A 133 -1.24 14.90 -6.75
N VAL A 134 -1.26 13.70 -7.34
CA VAL A 134 -2.47 12.85 -7.37
C VAL A 134 -2.78 12.34 -5.96
N VAL A 135 -1.77 11.90 -5.20
CA VAL A 135 -1.93 11.50 -3.79
C VAL A 135 -2.50 12.66 -2.98
N ASN A 136 -1.94 13.86 -3.16
CA ASN A 136 -2.41 15.06 -2.46
C ASN A 136 -3.87 15.36 -2.79
N LYS A 137 -4.26 15.24 -4.05
CA LYS A 137 -5.64 15.46 -4.48
C LYS A 137 -6.60 14.48 -3.81
N ILE A 138 -6.21 13.20 -3.74
CA ILE A 138 -7.01 12.17 -3.06
C ILE A 138 -7.11 12.50 -1.57
N ALA A 139 -5.98 12.82 -0.94
CA ALA A 139 -5.94 13.11 0.49
C ALA A 139 -6.77 14.33 0.88
N GLU A 140 -6.95 15.26 -0.05
CA GLU A 140 -7.69 16.52 0.18
C GLU A 140 -9.14 16.43 -0.26
N THR A 141 -9.61 15.27 -0.74
CA THR A 141 -11.00 15.08 -1.11
C THR A 141 -11.90 15.16 0.11
N ARG A 142 -13.17 15.50 -0.11
CA ARG A 142 -14.13 15.56 0.98
C ARG A 142 -14.46 14.17 1.46
N THR A 143 -14.52 14.02 2.78
CA THR A 143 -14.82 12.74 3.44
C THR A 143 -16.00 12.89 4.39
N ASP A 144 -16.61 11.75 4.75
CA ASP A 144 -17.60 11.72 5.82
C ASP A 144 -16.88 11.62 7.19
N TYR A 145 -17.66 11.50 8.27
CA TYR A 145 -17.10 11.43 9.61
C TYR A 145 -16.35 10.12 9.88
N SER A 146 -16.43 9.14 8.98
CA SER A 146 -15.66 7.88 9.05
C SER A 146 -14.41 7.92 8.18
N ASP A 147 -14.03 9.10 7.69
CA ASP A 147 -12.87 9.30 6.81
C ASP A 147 -13.00 8.61 5.46
N ARG A 148 -14.22 8.31 5.05
CA ARG A 148 -14.50 7.72 3.74
C ARG A 148 -14.76 8.84 2.73
N PRO A 149 -14.09 8.85 1.56
CA PRO A 149 -14.36 9.85 0.53
C PRO A 149 -15.84 9.86 0.11
N LEU A 150 -16.41 11.05 0.00
CA LEU A 150 -17.80 11.22 -0.47
C LEU A 150 -17.94 10.78 -1.92
N GLU A 151 -16.91 11.04 -2.75
CA GLU A 151 -16.84 10.51 -4.11
C GLU A 151 -15.81 9.39 -4.13
N ALA A 152 -16.18 8.24 -4.67
CA ALA A 152 -15.30 7.07 -4.70
C ALA A 152 -13.98 7.40 -5.44
N GLN A 153 -12.86 7.15 -4.77
CA GLN A 153 -11.52 7.31 -5.36
C GLN A 153 -11.08 5.94 -5.86
N VAL A 154 -11.35 5.66 -7.15
CA VAL A 154 -11.21 4.33 -7.73
C VAL A 154 -9.87 4.17 -8.42
N MET A 155 -9.17 3.09 -8.06
CA MET A 155 -7.99 2.63 -8.80
C MET A 155 -8.48 1.82 -9.99
N GLU A 156 -8.45 2.42 -11.20
CA GLU A 156 -8.94 1.74 -12.40
C GLU A 156 -8.07 0.54 -12.74
N SER A 157 -6.75 0.71 -12.64
CA SER A 157 -5.80 -0.38 -12.84
C SER A 157 -4.55 -0.17 -12.00
N VAL A 158 -3.94 -1.27 -11.61
CA VAL A 158 -2.65 -1.27 -10.91
C VAL A 158 -1.75 -2.27 -11.62
N THR A 159 -0.60 -1.82 -12.09
CA THR A 159 0.36 -2.66 -12.81
C THR A 159 1.74 -2.54 -12.17
N VAL A 160 2.62 -3.50 -12.45
CA VAL A 160 3.99 -3.47 -11.95
C VAL A 160 4.96 -3.86 -13.05
N ASP A 161 6.06 -3.11 -13.15
CA ASP A 161 7.18 -3.44 -14.01
C ASP A 161 8.29 -4.00 -13.11
N THR A 162 8.60 -5.27 -13.28
CA THR A 162 9.65 -5.94 -12.51
C THR A 162 10.98 -6.01 -13.26
N PHE A 163 11.06 -5.42 -14.45
CA PHE A 163 12.28 -5.36 -15.28
C PHE A 163 12.90 -6.74 -15.53
N GLY A 164 12.03 -7.73 -15.77
CA GLY A 164 12.45 -9.09 -16.07
C GLY A 164 12.76 -9.97 -14.87
N GLU A 165 12.69 -9.43 -13.65
CA GLU A 165 12.88 -10.22 -12.44
C GLU A 165 11.62 -10.96 -12.05
N THR A 166 11.78 -12.16 -11.50
CA THR A 166 10.67 -12.96 -10.98
C THR A 166 10.62 -12.83 -9.46
N TYR A 167 9.46 -12.50 -8.94
CA TYR A 167 9.25 -12.39 -7.49
C TYR A 167 8.37 -13.56 -7.03
N PRO A 168 8.78 -14.30 -5.99
CA PRO A 168 7.99 -15.46 -5.53
C PRO A 168 6.70 -15.00 -4.85
N GLU A 169 5.77 -15.95 -4.73
CA GLU A 169 4.59 -15.73 -3.89
C GLU A 169 5.03 -15.52 -2.44
N PRO A 170 4.30 -14.71 -1.66
CA PRO A 170 4.62 -14.53 -0.26
C PRO A 170 4.34 -15.80 0.54
N ASN A 171 4.92 -15.89 1.73
CA ASN A 171 4.57 -16.94 2.69
C ASN A 171 3.22 -16.58 3.31
N LYS A 172 2.17 -17.26 2.90
CA LYS A 172 0.81 -16.97 3.33
C LYS A 172 0.53 -17.60 4.68
N LEU A 173 0.04 -16.81 5.60
CA LEU A 173 -0.35 -17.26 6.92
C LEU A 173 -1.85 -17.50 6.96
N ASP A 174 -2.25 -18.52 7.70
CA ASP A 174 -3.63 -18.97 7.76
C ASP A 174 -4.38 -18.20 8.86
N ARG A 175 -4.84 -17.00 8.52
CA ARG A 175 -5.49 -16.10 9.48
C ARG A 175 -6.76 -15.47 8.95
#